data_90fbcfe2a15647f6842bc5b7a021f4ef
#
_entry.id   90fbcfe2a15647f6842bc5b7a021f4ef
#
_cell.length_a   1.000
_cell.length_b   1.000
_cell.length_c   1.000
_cell.angle_alpha   90.00
_cell.angle_beta   90.00
_cell.angle_gamma   90.00
#
_symmetry.space_group_name_H-M   'P 1'
#
loop_
_entity.id
_entity.type
_entity.pdbx_description
1 polymer ?
#
loop_
_entity_poly.entity_id
_entity_poly.type
_entity_poly.pdbx_seq_one_letter_code
_entity_poly.pdbx_strand_id
1 'polypeptide(L)'
;MKVLVTGGSGFLGKSISDYFSRKGHEILIFDKNEPNNLLDNQIFMHGDLFDNKKLDEALANIDIVFHFAAQADISDSDQNPEDTLLNNIQGTINLLQKVKHLKLKRFFFSSSVYVNSRHGSFYGVSKQCCEKIIEEYSRKYGLNFTILRYGSLY
;
A
#
# COMPACT_ATOMS: atom_id res chain seq x y z
N MET A 1 -16.53 7.32 5.61
CA MET A 1 -15.16 7.07 6.09
C MET A 1 -14.19 7.69 5.11
N LYS A 2 -13.03 8.12 5.59
CA LYS A 2 -11.95 8.60 4.74
C LYS A 2 -10.90 7.49 4.56
N VAL A 3 -10.62 7.13 3.33
CA VAL A 3 -9.79 5.99 2.96
C VAL A 3 -8.56 6.47 2.20
N LEU A 4 -7.37 6.12 2.66
CA LEU A 4 -6.14 6.33 1.92
C LEU A 4 -5.81 5.08 1.10
N VAL A 5 -5.52 5.27 -0.19
CA VAL A 5 -5.06 4.21 -1.08
C VAL A 5 -3.69 4.60 -1.64
N THR A 6 -2.62 4.01 -1.10
CA THR A 6 -1.29 4.17 -1.69
C THR A 6 -1.12 3.23 -2.87
N GLY A 7 -0.50 3.69 -3.96
CA GLY A 7 -0.51 2.95 -5.22
C GLY A 7 -1.90 2.96 -5.88
N GLY A 8 -2.69 4.00 -5.59
CA GLY A 8 -4.10 4.09 -5.99
C GLY A 8 -4.32 4.30 -7.48
N SER A 9 -3.30 4.70 -8.23
CA SER A 9 -3.36 4.82 -9.70
C SER A 9 -3.07 3.49 -10.42
N GLY A 10 -2.55 2.49 -9.71
CA GLY A 10 -2.30 1.14 -10.23
C GLY A 10 -3.59 0.33 -10.37
N PHE A 11 -3.49 -0.85 -10.98
CA PHE A 11 -4.63 -1.72 -11.32
C PHE A 11 -5.53 -2.05 -10.11
N LEU A 12 -4.95 -2.58 -9.03
CA LEU A 12 -5.68 -2.90 -7.80
C LEU A 12 -6.16 -1.63 -7.07
N GLY A 13 -5.25 -0.66 -6.95
CA GLY A 13 -5.53 0.57 -6.23
C GLY A 13 -6.70 1.32 -6.85
N LYS A 14 -6.76 1.44 -8.18
CA LYS A 14 -7.88 2.05 -8.89
C LYS A 14 -9.18 1.28 -8.66
N SER A 15 -9.17 -0.04 -8.78
CA SER A 15 -10.38 -0.87 -8.58
C SER A 15 -10.95 -0.71 -7.17
N ILE A 16 -10.10 -0.70 -6.16
CA ILE A 16 -10.51 -0.50 -4.75
C ILE A 16 -11.00 0.94 -4.53
N SER A 17 -10.29 1.92 -5.07
CA SER A 17 -10.69 3.34 -4.98
C SER A 17 -12.07 3.55 -5.56
N ASP A 18 -12.33 3.03 -6.76
CA ASP A 18 -13.62 3.15 -7.43
C ASP A 18 -14.75 2.42 -6.67
N TYR A 19 -14.46 1.22 -6.14
CA TYR A 19 -15.44 0.45 -5.37
C TYR A 19 -15.88 1.19 -4.11
N PHE A 20 -14.93 1.65 -3.28
CA PHE A 20 -15.27 2.34 -2.04
C PHE A 20 -15.86 3.73 -2.29
N SER A 21 -15.43 4.41 -3.35
CA SER A 21 -16.01 5.67 -3.81
C SER A 21 -17.51 5.51 -4.13
N ARG A 22 -17.89 4.49 -4.91
CA ARG A 22 -19.30 4.18 -5.22
C ARG A 22 -20.11 3.76 -4.00
N LYS A 23 -19.45 3.36 -2.90
CA LYS A 23 -20.10 3.10 -1.61
C LYS A 23 -20.24 4.36 -0.73
N GLY A 24 -19.88 5.54 -1.26
CA GLY A 24 -20.02 6.82 -0.58
C GLY A 24 -18.90 7.14 0.41
N HIS A 25 -17.72 6.54 0.23
CA HIS A 25 -16.54 6.88 1.03
C HIS A 25 -15.69 7.93 0.33
N GLU A 26 -15.02 8.78 1.09
CA GLU A 26 -14.01 9.72 0.59
C GLU A 26 -12.72 8.97 0.38
N ILE A 27 -12.14 9.08 -0.80
CA ILE A 27 -10.92 8.36 -1.17
C ILE A 27 -9.80 9.35 -1.43
N LEU A 28 -8.68 9.18 -0.74
CA LEU A 28 -7.43 9.84 -1.06
C LEU A 28 -6.52 8.85 -1.78
N ILE A 29 -6.27 9.09 -3.05
CA ILE A 29 -5.32 8.35 -3.89
C ILE A 29 -3.95 8.99 -3.69
N PHE A 30 -2.98 8.23 -3.17
CA PHE A 30 -1.61 8.65 -2.99
C PHE A 30 -0.69 7.84 -3.91
N ASP A 31 -0.15 8.47 -4.92
CA ASP A 31 0.65 7.79 -5.95
C ASP A 31 1.67 8.74 -6.57
N LYS A 32 2.72 8.19 -7.18
CA LYS A 32 3.67 8.92 -8.03
C LYS A 32 3.07 9.31 -9.39
N ASN A 33 2.12 8.52 -9.87
CA ASN A 33 1.47 8.70 -11.15
C ASN A 33 0.04 9.19 -10.95
N GLU A 34 -0.37 10.15 -11.75
CA GLU A 34 -1.75 10.62 -11.75
C GLU A 34 -2.69 9.58 -12.37
N PRO A 35 -3.87 9.30 -11.76
CA PRO A 35 -4.84 8.40 -12.36
C PRO A 35 -5.50 9.04 -13.57
N ASN A 36 -5.86 8.23 -14.57
CA ASN A 36 -6.49 8.73 -15.81
C ASN A 36 -7.83 9.43 -15.59
N ASN A 37 -8.56 9.05 -14.54
CA ASN A 37 -9.85 9.65 -14.17
C ASN A 37 -10.11 9.49 -12.67
N LEU A 38 -10.83 10.44 -12.12
CA LEU A 38 -11.29 10.45 -10.73
C LEU A 38 -12.82 10.48 -10.68
N LEU A 39 -13.42 9.85 -9.68
CA LEU A 39 -14.81 10.04 -9.30
C LEU A 39 -14.94 11.25 -8.35
N ASP A 40 -16.14 11.80 -8.21
CA ASP A 40 -16.38 13.07 -7.49
C ASP A 40 -15.89 13.10 -6.04
N ASN A 41 -15.85 11.95 -5.38
CA ASN A 41 -15.38 11.80 -4.00
C ASN A 41 -13.98 11.18 -3.90
N GLN A 42 -13.20 11.24 -4.98
CA GLN A 42 -11.78 10.87 -5.02
C GLN A 42 -10.93 12.12 -5.14
N ILE A 43 -9.87 12.16 -4.35
CA ILE A 43 -8.85 13.21 -4.39
C ILE A 43 -7.52 12.55 -4.71
N PHE A 44 -6.79 13.08 -5.68
CA PHE A 44 -5.44 12.66 -5.98
C PHE A 44 -4.44 13.55 -5.25
N MET A 45 -3.45 12.91 -4.62
CA MET A 45 -2.27 13.55 -4.05
C MET A 45 -1.03 12.90 -4.63
N HIS A 46 -0.29 13.65 -5.43
CA HIS A 46 1.01 13.20 -5.93
C HIS A 46 1.99 13.07 -4.77
N GLY A 47 2.57 11.88 -4.59
CA GLY A 47 3.54 11.65 -3.52
C GLY A 47 4.28 10.32 -3.62
N ASP A 48 5.35 10.25 -2.85
CA ASP A 48 6.21 9.09 -2.70
C ASP A 48 6.21 8.64 -1.23
N LEU A 49 6.30 7.34 -0.98
CA LEU A 49 6.43 6.78 0.38
C LEU A 49 7.70 7.23 1.13
N PHE A 50 8.65 7.84 0.41
CA PHE A 50 9.86 8.45 0.96
C PHE A 50 9.68 9.94 1.33
N ASP A 51 8.58 10.57 0.92
CA ASP A 51 8.26 11.94 1.30
C ASP A 51 7.47 11.95 2.62
N ASN A 52 8.22 12.08 3.70
CA ASN A 52 7.64 12.09 5.05
C ASN A 52 6.59 13.17 5.26
N LYS A 53 6.77 14.36 4.66
CA LYS A 53 5.83 15.47 4.80
C LYS A 53 4.51 15.18 4.11
N LYS A 54 4.58 14.70 2.87
CA LYS A 54 3.38 14.31 2.12
C LYS A 54 2.66 13.12 2.73
N LEU A 55 3.38 12.16 3.32
CA LEU A 55 2.77 11.07 4.08
C LEU A 55 2.00 11.58 5.30
N ASP A 56 2.54 12.54 6.05
CA ASP A 56 1.84 13.15 7.18
C ASP A 56 0.56 13.87 6.72
N GLU A 57 0.64 14.62 5.62
CA GLU A 57 -0.52 15.29 5.01
C GLU A 57 -1.59 14.28 4.53
N ALA A 58 -1.16 13.20 3.84
CA ALA A 58 -2.04 12.17 3.32
C ALA A 58 -2.77 11.39 4.42
N LEU A 59 -2.16 11.23 5.57
CA LEU A 59 -2.70 10.45 6.69
C LEU A 59 -3.61 11.26 7.61
N ALA A 60 -3.81 12.56 7.34
CA ALA A 60 -4.67 13.43 8.16
C ALA A 60 -6.13 12.97 8.12
N ASN A 61 -6.66 12.58 9.28
CA ASN A 61 -8.05 12.13 9.48
C ASN A 61 -8.44 10.87 8.68
N ILE A 62 -7.49 9.99 8.40
CA ILE A 62 -7.74 8.72 7.70
C ILE A 62 -8.30 7.68 8.67
N ASP A 63 -9.36 6.99 8.25
CA ASP A 63 -9.96 5.85 8.96
C ASP A 63 -9.31 4.51 8.56
N ILE A 64 -9.02 4.33 7.26
CA ILE A 64 -8.56 3.06 6.67
C ILE A 64 -7.43 3.35 5.69
N VAL A 65 -6.42 2.49 5.69
CA VAL A 65 -5.34 2.51 4.70
C VAL A 65 -5.37 1.23 3.87
N PHE A 66 -5.38 1.36 2.54
CA PHE A 66 -5.05 0.30 1.59
C PHE A 66 -3.65 0.57 1.03
N HIS A 67 -2.72 -0.31 1.34
CA HIS A 67 -1.33 -0.17 0.90
C HIS A 67 -1.05 -1.09 -0.28
N PHE A 68 -1.14 -0.52 -1.50
CA PHE A 68 -0.84 -1.19 -2.77
C PHE A 68 0.44 -0.70 -3.42
N ALA A 69 0.98 0.45 -2.99
CA ALA A 69 2.22 1.00 -3.54
C ALA A 69 3.38 -0.01 -3.38
N ALA A 70 3.90 -0.49 -4.49
CA ALA A 70 5.01 -1.42 -4.55
C ALA A 70 5.55 -1.52 -5.98
N GLN A 71 6.80 -1.95 -6.11
CA GLN A 71 7.32 -2.52 -7.34
C GLN A 71 6.82 -3.97 -7.43
N ALA A 72 5.92 -4.25 -8.39
CA ALA A 72 5.17 -5.50 -8.42
C ALA A 72 5.54 -6.43 -9.59
N ASP A 73 6.35 -5.96 -10.55
CA ASP A 73 6.82 -6.76 -11.68
C ASP A 73 7.95 -7.69 -11.23
N ILE A 74 7.74 -9.01 -11.42
CA ILE A 74 8.71 -10.04 -10.99
C ILE A 74 9.95 -9.99 -11.88
N SER A 75 9.80 -9.77 -13.18
CA SER A 75 10.92 -9.71 -14.11
C SER A 75 11.81 -8.50 -13.84
N ASP A 76 11.19 -7.35 -13.54
CA ASP A 76 11.90 -6.16 -13.13
C ASP A 76 12.58 -6.34 -11.76
N SER A 77 11.96 -7.07 -10.84
CA SER A 77 12.54 -7.36 -9.54
C SER A 77 13.81 -8.22 -9.61
N ASP A 78 13.92 -9.07 -10.64
CA ASP A 78 15.13 -9.85 -10.90
C ASP A 78 16.27 -8.99 -11.46
N GLN A 79 15.93 -7.99 -12.26
CA GLN A 79 16.91 -7.08 -12.86
C GLN A 79 17.36 -5.98 -11.89
N ASN A 80 16.43 -5.52 -11.04
CA ASN A 80 16.62 -4.39 -10.12
C ASN A 80 16.26 -4.79 -8.67
N PRO A 81 16.96 -5.77 -8.06
CA PRO A 81 16.60 -6.31 -6.74
C PRO A 81 16.74 -5.27 -5.63
N GLU A 82 17.77 -4.43 -5.67
CA GLU A 82 18.00 -3.39 -4.67
C GLU A 82 16.84 -2.39 -4.64
N ASP A 83 16.44 -1.88 -5.80
CA ASP A 83 15.32 -0.94 -5.92
C ASP A 83 14.00 -1.58 -5.48
N THR A 84 13.77 -2.86 -5.83
CA THR A 84 12.59 -3.60 -5.40
C THR A 84 12.54 -3.73 -3.87
N LEU A 85 13.64 -4.16 -3.24
CA LEU A 85 13.71 -4.30 -1.78
C LEU A 85 13.57 -2.94 -1.10
N LEU A 86 14.26 -1.92 -1.58
CA LEU A 86 14.19 -0.58 -1.04
C LEU A 86 12.74 -0.02 -1.13
N ASN A 87 12.16 0.00 -2.31
CA ASN A 87 10.82 0.56 -2.52
C ASN A 87 9.76 -0.20 -1.72
N ASN A 88 9.79 -1.54 -1.74
CA ASN A 88 8.74 -2.33 -1.10
C ASN A 88 8.90 -2.38 0.42
N ILE A 89 10.11 -2.63 0.92
CA ILE A 89 10.34 -2.80 2.37
C ILE A 89 10.44 -1.43 3.05
N GLN A 90 11.35 -0.58 2.61
CA GLN A 90 11.54 0.71 3.27
C GLN A 90 10.33 1.62 3.08
N GLY A 91 9.70 1.61 1.88
CA GLY A 91 8.46 2.34 1.65
C GLY A 91 7.33 1.91 2.59
N THR A 92 7.17 0.59 2.81
CA THR A 92 6.21 0.06 3.78
C THR A 92 6.56 0.47 5.21
N ILE A 93 7.85 0.42 5.61
CA ILE A 93 8.31 0.86 6.93
C ILE A 93 8.00 2.35 7.14
N ASN A 94 8.26 3.20 6.15
CA ASN A 94 7.98 4.64 6.24
C ASN A 94 6.49 4.90 6.52
N LEU A 95 5.61 4.21 5.80
CA LEU A 95 4.17 4.31 6.03
C LEU A 95 3.77 3.79 7.43
N LEU A 96 4.30 2.64 7.84
CA LEU A 96 4.03 2.05 9.16
C LEU A 96 4.50 2.94 10.31
N GLN A 97 5.65 3.63 10.17
CA GLN A 97 6.13 4.60 11.16
C GLN A 97 5.14 5.75 11.37
N LYS A 98 4.41 6.13 10.33
CA LYS A 98 3.40 7.19 10.42
C LYS A 98 2.08 6.68 11.01
N VAL A 99 1.66 5.48 10.63
CA VAL A 99 0.34 4.96 11.07
C VAL A 99 0.36 4.32 12.46
N LYS A 100 1.52 3.98 13.03
CA LYS A 100 1.62 3.24 14.30
C LYS A 100 0.95 3.91 15.51
N HIS A 101 0.76 5.21 15.47
CA HIS A 101 0.11 5.97 16.53
C HIS A 101 -1.28 6.49 16.14
N LEU A 102 -1.72 6.20 14.90
CA LEU A 102 -3.04 6.57 14.43
C LEU A 102 -4.07 5.50 14.86
N LYS A 103 -5.27 5.96 15.19
CA LYS A 103 -6.40 5.07 15.51
C LYS A 103 -7.10 4.58 14.23
N LEU A 104 -6.33 3.92 13.35
CA LEU A 104 -6.91 3.35 12.14
C LEU A 104 -7.90 2.23 12.49
N LYS A 105 -9.02 2.20 11.78
CA LYS A 105 -9.96 1.07 11.83
C LYS A 105 -9.30 -0.18 11.25
N ARG A 106 -8.56 -0.02 10.15
CA ARG A 106 -7.82 -1.13 9.52
C ARG A 106 -6.73 -0.65 8.59
N PHE A 107 -5.62 -1.38 8.58
CA PHE A 107 -4.55 -1.30 7.60
C PHE A 107 -4.58 -2.55 6.73
N PHE A 108 -4.87 -2.39 5.43
CA PHE A 108 -4.83 -3.47 4.45
C PHE A 108 -3.51 -3.45 3.70
N PHE A 109 -2.85 -4.60 3.63
CA PHE A 109 -1.60 -4.77 2.90
C PHE A 109 -1.78 -5.74 1.73
N SER A 110 -1.38 -5.28 0.54
CA SER A 110 -1.32 -6.11 -0.66
C SER A 110 -0.07 -6.99 -0.63
N SER A 111 -0.26 -8.25 -0.30
CA SER A 111 0.74 -9.29 -0.42
C SER A 111 0.48 -10.17 -1.65
N SER A 112 1.19 -11.27 -1.75
CA SER A 112 1.14 -12.17 -2.91
C SER A 112 1.21 -13.63 -2.48
N VAL A 113 0.63 -14.52 -3.27
CA VAL A 113 0.84 -15.98 -3.13
C VAL A 113 2.30 -16.37 -3.31
N TYR A 114 3.09 -15.53 -3.97
CA TYR A 114 4.53 -15.75 -4.17
C TYR A 114 5.38 -15.66 -2.91
N VAL A 115 4.86 -15.20 -1.78
CA VAL A 115 5.59 -15.18 -0.48
C VAL A 115 6.01 -16.58 -0.01
N ASN A 116 5.34 -17.61 -0.50
CA ASN A 116 5.65 -19.02 -0.20
C ASN A 116 6.22 -19.77 -1.41
N SER A 117 6.62 -19.08 -2.47
CA SER A 117 7.07 -19.66 -3.73
C SER A 117 8.45 -19.18 -4.12
N ARG A 118 9.28 -20.07 -4.67
CA ARG A 118 10.57 -19.70 -5.26
C ARG A 118 10.43 -18.86 -6.53
N HIS A 119 9.26 -18.88 -7.17
CA HIS A 119 8.98 -18.10 -8.39
C HIS A 119 8.70 -16.61 -8.14
N GLY A 120 8.62 -16.20 -6.88
CA GLY A 120 8.36 -14.81 -6.51
C GLY A 120 9.57 -13.90 -6.54
N SER A 121 10.78 -14.47 -6.68
CA SER A 121 12.03 -13.74 -6.69
C SER A 121 12.15 -12.72 -5.54
N PHE A 122 12.87 -11.61 -5.76
CA PHE A 122 13.01 -10.52 -4.77
C PHE A 122 11.68 -9.84 -4.45
N TYR A 123 10.73 -9.81 -5.40
CA TYR A 123 9.37 -9.35 -5.12
C TYR A 123 8.70 -10.18 -4.03
N GLY A 124 8.70 -11.52 -4.16
CA GLY A 124 8.14 -12.43 -3.16
C GLY A 124 8.80 -12.27 -1.79
N VAL A 125 10.14 -12.17 -1.76
CA VAL A 125 10.91 -11.91 -0.54
C VAL A 125 10.53 -10.58 0.09
N SER A 126 10.42 -9.51 -0.69
CA SER A 126 10.04 -8.20 -0.19
C SER A 126 8.65 -8.20 0.46
N LYS A 127 7.68 -8.88 -0.16
CA LYS A 127 6.32 -9.01 0.39
C LYS A 127 6.30 -9.84 1.67
N GLN A 128 7.02 -10.96 1.71
CA GLN A 128 7.15 -11.78 2.92
C GLN A 128 7.78 -10.99 4.08
N CYS A 129 8.83 -10.23 3.81
CA CYS A 129 9.46 -9.35 4.79
C CYS A 129 8.46 -8.31 5.34
N CYS A 130 7.70 -7.65 4.46
CA CYS A 130 6.68 -6.69 4.86
C CYS A 130 5.58 -7.31 5.73
N GLU A 131 5.13 -8.54 5.43
CA GLU A 131 4.17 -9.25 6.29
C GLU A 131 4.69 -9.38 7.72
N LYS A 132 5.95 -9.82 7.89
CA LYS A 132 6.57 -9.97 9.21
C LYS A 132 6.72 -8.64 9.94
N ILE A 133 7.10 -7.60 9.22
CA ILE A 133 7.20 -6.25 9.78
C ILE A 133 5.83 -5.77 10.27
N ILE A 134 4.76 -5.95 9.49
CA ILE A 134 3.40 -5.54 9.86
C ILE A 134 2.92 -6.31 11.09
N GLU A 135 3.17 -7.63 11.18
CA GLU A 135 2.88 -8.44 12.36
C GLU A 135 3.54 -7.87 13.63
N GLU A 136 4.82 -7.46 13.55
CA GLU A 136 5.53 -6.84 14.66
C GLU A 136 4.99 -5.47 15.05
N TYR A 137 4.61 -4.64 14.05
CA TYR A 137 3.93 -3.37 14.33
C TYR A 137 2.58 -3.57 15.00
N SER A 138 1.82 -4.58 14.59
CA SER A 138 0.56 -4.94 15.25
C SER A 138 0.81 -5.37 16.70
N ARG A 139 1.77 -6.26 16.93
CA ARG A 139 2.10 -6.76 18.28
C ARG A 139 2.56 -5.64 19.21
N LYS A 140 3.36 -4.70 18.70
CA LYS A 140 3.97 -3.64 19.52
C LYS A 140 3.08 -2.42 19.71
N TYR A 141 2.32 -2.04 18.71
CA TYR A 141 1.57 -0.78 18.68
C TYR A 141 0.04 -0.98 18.56
N GLY A 142 -0.44 -2.22 18.49
CA GLY A 142 -1.87 -2.51 18.39
C GLY A 142 -2.48 -2.18 17.02
N LEU A 143 -1.68 -2.14 15.95
CA LEU A 143 -2.17 -1.87 14.60
C LEU A 143 -3.11 -2.97 14.13
N ASN A 144 -4.37 -2.64 13.88
CA ASN A 144 -5.32 -3.54 13.23
C ASN A 144 -4.99 -3.68 11.76
N PHE A 145 -4.67 -4.88 11.30
CA PHE A 145 -4.30 -5.13 9.91
C PHE A 145 -5.03 -6.30 9.27
N THR A 146 -4.94 -6.36 7.95
CA THR A 146 -5.32 -7.52 7.12
C THR A 146 -4.31 -7.64 6.00
N ILE A 147 -3.72 -8.81 5.83
CA ILE A 147 -2.85 -9.16 4.72
C ILE A 147 -3.68 -9.88 3.67
N LEU A 148 -3.65 -9.37 2.44
CA LEU A 148 -4.35 -9.94 1.30
C LEU A 148 -3.31 -10.52 0.34
N ARG A 149 -3.19 -11.85 0.29
CA ARG A 149 -2.29 -12.55 -0.63
C ARG A 149 -3.01 -12.80 -1.95
N TYR A 150 -2.74 -11.95 -2.93
CA TYR A 150 -3.33 -12.06 -4.25
C TYR A 150 -2.60 -13.12 -5.10
N GLY A 151 -3.38 -13.85 -5.90
CA GLY A 151 -2.88 -14.64 -7.03
C GLY A 151 -2.78 -13.79 -8.29
N SER A 152 -2.91 -14.41 -9.47
CA SER A 152 -3.00 -13.67 -10.73
C SER A 152 -4.32 -12.89 -10.80
N LEU A 153 -4.22 -11.62 -11.15
CA LEU A 153 -5.34 -10.71 -11.32
C LEU A 153 -5.45 -10.35 -12.81
N TYR A 154 -6.67 -10.35 -13.35
CA TYR A 154 -6.97 -10.07 -14.76
C TYR A 154 -8.34 -9.40 -14.91
#